data_cdcd847890ff07867b36c18900566653
#
_entry.id   cdcd847890ff07867b36c18900566653
#
_cell.length_a   1.000
_cell.length_b   1.000
_cell.length_c   1.000
_cell.angle_alpha   90.00
_cell.angle_beta   90.00
_cell.angle_gamma   90.00
#
_symmetry.space_group_name_H-M   'P 1'
#
loop_
_entity.id
_entity.type
_entity.pdbx_description
1 polymer ?
#
loop_
_entity_poly.entity_id
_entity_poly.type
_entity_poly.pdbx_seq_one_letter_code
_entity_poly.pdbx_strand_id
1 'polypeptide(L)'
;MYEEFDVGCFYIGADEMVTKTYSIGELKKYKYVVVLSYYNGKILLSRHKERSTWETQGGHIEENETPLEAAKRELFEESGAIEYSIVPVCDYWSGTEDLSRGANDMVFKAVINKLGEISESEMAEVRQFDDLPDNLTYPEITPVLFNYMARICDEVR
;
A
#
# COMPACT_ATOMS: atom_id res chain seq x y z
N MET A 1 0.97 -16.19 16.77
CA MET A 1 2.19 -15.61 16.18
C MET A 1 1.82 -14.80 14.95
N TYR A 2 2.41 -13.67 14.78
CA TYR A 2 2.22 -12.85 13.58
C TYR A 2 3.54 -12.73 12.85
N GLU A 3 3.44 -12.56 11.55
CA GLU A 3 4.59 -12.32 10.70
C GLU A 3 4.50 -10.90 10.15
N GLU A 4 5.63 -10.29 9.98
CA GLU A 4 5.75 -8.97 9.42
C GLU A 4 6.18 -9.12 7.96
N PHE A 5 5.43 -8.51 7.06
CA PHE A 5 5.72 -8.55 5.63
C PHE A 5 6.24 -7.20 5.14
N ASP A 6 7.08 -7.22 4.13
CA ASP A 6 7.72 -6.03 3.56
C ASP A 6 6.76 -5.08 2.82
N VAL A 7 5.49 -5.38 2.83
CA VAL A 7 4.46 -4.62 2.11
C VAL A 7 3.57 -3.79 3.02
N GLY A 8 4.08 -3.42 4.16
CA GLY A 8 3.41 -2.47 5.02
C GLY A 8 2.27 -3.02 5.85
N CYS A 9 2.33 -4.29 6.19
CA CYS A 9 1.24 -4.92 6.91
C CYS A 9 1.74 -5.99 7.90
N PHE A 10 1.03 -6.12 9.01
CA PHE A 10 1.19 -7.29 9.87
C PHE A 10 0.20 -8.36 9.46
N TYR A 11 0.66 -9.56 9.29
CA TYR A 11 -0.21 -10.71 9.20
C TYR A 11 -0.27 -11.38 10.57
N ILE A 12 -1.46 -11.48 11.11
CA ILE A 12 -1.66 -11.96 12.46
C ILE A 12 -2.39 -13.30 12.42
N GLY A 13 -1.73 -14.33 11.89
CA GLY A 13 -2.21 -15.70 11.88
C GLY A 13 -3.71 -15.84 11.61
N ALA A 14 -4.42 -16.53 12.52
CA ALA A 14 -5.87 -16.69 12.42
C ALA A 14 -6.65 -15.56 13.13
N ASP A 15 -5.97 -14.62 13.76
CA ASP A 15 -6.61 -13.52 14.45
C ASP A 15 -7.10 -12.48 13.45
N GLU A 16 -8.24 -11.87 13.75
CA GLU A 16 -8.79 -10.84 12.89
C GLU A 16 -7.94 -9.58 12.95
N MET A 17 -7.62 -9.07 11.77
CA MET A 17 -6.93 -7.82 11.62
C MET A 17 -7.94 -6.67 11.56
N VAL A 18 -7.70 -5.65 12.35
CA VAL A 18 -8.52 -4.44 12.38
C VAL A 18 -7.76 -3.32 11.68
N THR A 19 -8.43 -2.62 10.78
CA THR A 19 -7.88 -1.47 10.06
C THR A 19 -8.71 -0.23 10.40
N LYS A 20 -8.02 0.83 10.82
CA LYS A 20 -8.65 2.12 11.11
C LYS A 20 -8.00 3.20 10.25
N THR A 21 -8.81 4.00 9.58
CA THR A 21 -8.34 5.10 8.73
C THR A 21 -8.47 6.44 9.44
N TYR A 22 -7.54 7.34 9.14
CA TYR A 22 -7.44 8.66 9.77
C TYR A 22 -7.09 9.70 8.71
N SER A 23 -7.33 10.96 9.02
CA SER A 23 -6.88 12.07 8.17
C SER A 23 -5.35 12.10 8.11
N ILE A 24 -4.82 12.59 7.00
CA ILE A 24 -3.39 12.65 6.78
C ILE A 24 -2.68 13.44 7.88
N GLY A 25 -1.57 12.90 8.36
CA GLY A 25 -0.75 13.53 9.39
C GLY A 25 -1.26 13.37 10.81
N GLU A 26 -2.38 12.68 11.01
CA GLU A 26 -3.00 12.52 12.33
C GLU A 26 -2.22 11.53 13.21
N LEU A 27 -1.72 10.46 12.61
CA LEU A 27 -0.86 9.51 13.29
C LEU A 27 0.61 9.98 13.26
N LYS A 28 1.43 9.40 14.09
CA LYS A 28 2.86 9.71 14.18
C LYS A 28 3.65 8.40 14.21
N LYS A 29 4.95 8.47 14.01
CA LYS A 29 5.84 7.31 14.06
C LYS A 29 5.40 6.21 13.10
N TYR A 30 5.32 6.58 11.83
CA TYR A 30 4.94 5.66 10.77
C TYR A 30 5.97 4.56 10.59
N LYS A 31 5.50 3.33 10.44
CA LYS A 31 6.35 2.17 10.22
C LYS A 31 6.39 1.76 8.75
N TYR A 32 5.26 1.87 8.07
CA TYR A 32 5.11 1.43 6.68
C TYR A 32 4.48 2.51 5.82
N VAL A 33 4.63 2.35 4.51
CA VAL A 33 3.91 3.12 3.51
C VAL A 33 3.17 2.19 2.57
N VAL A 34 2.04 2.67 2.07
CA VAL A 34 1.25 1.97 1.04
C VAL A 34 0.98 2.95 -0.09
N VAL A 35 1.13 2.49 -1.32
CA VAL A 35 0.88 3.31 -2.51
C VAL A 35 -0.29 2.72 -3.30
N LEU A 36 -1.36 3.50 -3.42
CA LEU A 36 -2.51 3.13 -4.25
C LEU A 36 -2.24 3.70 -5.65
N SER A 37 -1.94 2.83 -6.59
CA SER A 37 -1.39 3.21 -7.90
C SER A 37 -2.37 3.02 -9.03
N TYR A 38 -2.37 3.98 -9.96
CA TYR A 38 -3.14 3.93 -11.19
C TYR A 38 -2.22 4.11 -12.39
N TYR A 39 -2.49 3.34 -13.44
CA TYR A 39 -1.79 3.43 -14.71
C TYR A 39 -2.81 3.26 -15.84
N ASN A 40 -2.85 4.21 -16.76
CA ASN A 40 -3.85 4.23 -17.84
C ASN A 40 -5.30 4.19 -17.32
N GLY A 41 -5.55 4.84 -16.17
CA GLY A 41 -6.87 4.88 -15.55
C GLY A 41 -7.29 3.61 -14.84
N LYS A 42 -6.40 2.62 -14.75
CA LYS A 42 -6.67 1.34 -14.09
C LYS A 42 -5.81 1.17 -12.85
N ILE A 43 -6.28 0.36 -11.93
CA ILE A 43 -5.53 0.01 -10.71
C ILE A 43 -4.32 -0.81 -11.10
N LEU A 44 -3.14 -0.46 -10.59
CA LEU A 44 -1.91 -1.20 -10.82
C LEU A 44 -1.52 -1.95 -9.54
N LEU A 45 -1.51 -3.27 -9.60
CA LEU A 45 -1.10 -4.12 -8.48
C LEU A 45 0.13 -4.92 -8.85
N SER A 46 0.85 -5.35 -7.83
CA SER A 46 2.07 -6.15 -7.94
C SER A 46 1.86 -7.53 -7.34
N ARG A 47 2.57 -8.51 -7.87
CA ARG A 47 2.55 -9.88 -7.36
C ARG A 47 3.95 -10.29 -6.96
N HIS A 48 4.10 -10.69 -5.71
CA HIS A 48 5.37 -11.20 -5.18
C HIS A 48 5.72 -12.54 -5.85
N LYS A 49 7.02 -12.78 -6.05
CA LYS A 49 7.52 -14.01 -6.70
C LYS A 49 7.04 -15.29 -6.03
N GLU A 50 6.88 -15.26 -4.71
CA GLU A 50 6.47 -16.41 -3.92
C GLU A 50 4.97 -16.50 -3.65
N ARG A 51 4.19 -15.61 -4.28
CA ARG A 51 2.73 -15.55 -4.06
C ARG A 51 1.96 -15.61 -5.36
N SER A 52 0.70 -16.04 -5.25
CA SER A 52 -0.26 -15.99 -6.35
C SER A 52 -1.28 -14.86 -6.17
N THR A 53 -1.10 -14.02 -5.13
CA THR A 53 -2.02 -12.95 -4.75
C THR A 53 -1.47 -11.60 -5.15
N TRP A 54 -2.38 -10.62 -5.26
CA TRP A 54 -2.07 -9.27 -5.72
C TRP A 54 -2.08 -8.29 -4.56
N GLU A 55 -1.18 -7.31 -4.62
CA GLU A 55 -1.00 -6.34 -3.56
C GLU A 55 -0.64 -4.96 -4.11
N THR A 56 -0.91 -3.94 -3.31
CA THR A 56 -0.42 -2.58 -3.58
C THR A 56 1.09 -2.52 -3.37
N GLN A 57 1.75 -1.54 -3.96
CA GLN A 57 3.15 -1.29 -3.66
C GLN A 57 3.27 -0.69 -2.26
N GLY A 58 4.36 -0.96 -1.58
CA GLY A 58 4.60 -0.46 -0.24
C GLY A 58 5.63 -1.27 0.51
N GLY A 59 5.97 -0.82 1.71
CA GLY A 59 6.92 -1.50 2.55
C GLY A 59 7.38 -0.66 3.74
N HIS A 60 8.42 -1.13 4.39
CA HIS A 60 9.02 -0.47 5.55
C HIS A 60 9.63 0.89 5.21
N ILE A 61 9.43 1.85 6.11
CA ILE A 61 10.17 3.10 6.08
C ILE A 61 11.55 2.81 6.69
N GLU A 62 12.61 3.08 5.94
CA GLU A 62 13.97 2.84 6.39
C GLU A 62 14.46 3.97 7.31
N GLU A 63 15.52 3.69 8.07
CA GLU A 63 16.13 4.69 8.95
C GLU A 63 16.53 5.94 8.16
N ASN A 64 16.20 7.11 8.69
CA ASN A 64 16.47 8.42 8.08
C ASN A 64 15.70 8.69 6.77
N GLU A 65 14.70 7.89 6.47
CA GLU A 65 13.85 8.05 5.30
C GLU A 65 12.51 8.67 5.72
N THR A 66 12.04 9.66 4.95
CA THR A 66 10.67 10.17 5.15
C THR A 66 9.65 9.20 4.56
N PRO A 67 8.38 9.26 5.00
CA PRO A 67 7.35 8.44 4.37
C PRO A 67 7.26 8.63 2.85
N LEU A 68 7.38 9.86 2.35
CA LEU A 68 7.34 10.12 0.90
C LEU A 68 8.52 9.49 0.18
N GLU A 69 9.73 9.57 0.75
CA GLU A 69 10.90 8.93 0.17
C GLU A 69 10.73 7.41 0.12
N ALA A 70 10.21 6.83 1.19
CA ALA A 70 9.91 5.38 1.24
C ALA A 70 8.88 4.99 0.16
N ALA A 71 7.81 5.78 0.03
CA ALA A 71 6.76 5.52 -0.95
C ALA A 71 7.31 5.55 -2.38
N LYS A 72 8.15 6.52 -2.70
CA LYS A 72 8.79 6.62 -4.02
C LYS A 72 9.73 5.44 -4.30
N ARG A 73 10.51 5.06 -3.30
CA ARG A 73 11.44 3.93 -3.42
C ARG A 73 10.68 2.62 -3.64
N GLU A 74 9.67 2.35 -2.81
CA GLU A 74 8.87 1.14 -2.92
C GLU A 74 8.09 1.09 -4.24
N LEU A 75 7.54 2.22 -4.68
CA LEU A 75 6.83 2.30 -5.95
C LEU A 75 7.75 1.90 -7.11
N PHE A 76 8.96 2.43 -7.14
CA PHE A 76 9.95 2.08 -8.17
C PHE A 76 10.36 0.61 -8.09
N GLU A 77 10.71 0.12 -6.90
CA GLU A 77 11.16 -1.25 -6.70
C GLU A 77 10.10 -2.29 -7.08
N GLU A 78 8.84 -2.00 -6.77
CA GLU A 78 7.76 -2.98 -6.90
C GLU A 78 6.91 -2.83 -8.16
N SER A 79 7.02 -1.72 -8.89
CA SER A 79 6.25 -1.53 -10.12
C SER A 79 7.07 -1.11 -11.33
N GLY A 80 8.26 -0.58 -11.12
CA GLY A 80 9.07 -0.02 -12.20
C GLY A 80 8.64 1.38 -12.64
N ALA A 81 7.78 2.04 -11.87
CA ALA A 81 7.30 3.39 -12.20
C ALA A 81 8.46 4.38 -12.25
N ILE A 82 8.57 5.15 -13.34
CA ILE A 82 9.63 6.14 -13.56
C ILE A 82 9.11 7.56 -13.75
N GLU A 83 7.90 7.73 -14.28
CA GLU A 83 7.25 9.04 -14.37
C GLU A 83 5.88 8.93 -13.74
N TYR A 84 5.63 9.71 -12.70
CA TYR A 84 4.37 9.67 -11.96
C TYR A 84 4.19 10.92 -11.10
N SER A 85 2.94 11.16 -10.70
CA SER A 85 2.64 12.07 -9.60
C SER A 85 2.29 11.23 -8.38
N ILE A 86 2.65 11.71 -7.18
CA ILE A 86 2.36 11.02 -5.93
C ILE A 86 1.98 12.04 -4.87
N VAL A 87 0.88 11.76 -4.17
CA VAL A 87 0.37 12.63 -3.11
C VAL A 87 -0.05 11.78 -1.90
N PRO A 88 0.08 12.30 -0.68
CA PRO A 88 -0.45 11.60 0.50
C PRO A 88 -1.98 11.66 0.51
N VAL A 89 -2.61 10.60 0.99
CA VAL A 89 -4.07 10.44 1.01
C VAL A 89 -4.61 10.38 2.43
N CYS A 90 -4.06 9.51 3.24
CA CYS A 90 -4.54 9.29 4.61
C CYS A 90 -3.50 8.54 5.41
N ASP A 91 -3.77 8.45 6.69
CA ASP A 91 -3.04 7.55 7.58
C ASP A 91 -3.92 6.35 7.88
N TYR A 92 -3.34 5.22 8.23
CA TYR A 92 -4.10 4.13 8.78
C TYR A 92 -3.29 3.38 9.84
N TRP A 93 -4.03 2.76 10.73
CA TRP A 93 -3.49 1.84 11.72
C TRP A 93 -4.05 0.45 11.43
N SER A 94 -3.21 -0.56 11.42
CA SER A 94 -3.68 -1.93 11.36
C SER A 94 -3.02 -2.77 12.45
N GLY A 95 -3.78 -3.68 13.02
CA GLY A 95 -3.30 -4.50 14.10
C GLY A 95 -4.37 -5.43 14.65
N THR A 96 -4.15 -5.91 15.89
CA THR A 96 -5.08 -6.82 16.56
C THR A 96 -6.30 -6.08 17.11
N GLU A 97 -7.40 -6.80 17.29
CA GLU A 97 -8.64 -6.23 17.87
C GLU A 97 -8.42 -5.64 19.27
N ASP A 98 -7.57 -6.28 20.09
CA ASP A 98 -7.28 -5.81 21.44
C ASP A 98 -6.30 -4.62 21.47
N LEU A 99 -5.85 -4.17 20.29
CA LEU A 99 -4.94 -3.03 20.10
C LEU A 99 -3.54 -3.25 20.70
N SER A 100 -3.20 -4.46 21.11
CA SER A 100 -1.90 -4.76 21.71
C SER A 100 -0.77 -4.77 20.68
N ARG A 101 -1.08 -4.98 19.39
CA ARG A 101 -0.13 -5.04 18.30
C ARG A 101 -0.69 -4.29 17.12
N GLY A 102 0.15 -3.51 16.49
CA GLY A 102 -0.23 -2.76 15.32
C GLY A 102 0.83 -1.78 14.89
N ALA A 103 0.58 -1.13 13.77
CA ALA A 103 1.49 -0.15 13.21
C ALA A 103 0.73 1.00 12.58
N ASN A 104 1.36 2.18 12.60
CA ASN A 104 0.89 3.37 11.90
C ASN A 104 1.51 3.38 10.52
N ASP A 105 0.69 3.55 9.49
CA ASP A 105 1.11 3.57 8.11
C ASP A 105 0.58 4.83 7.42
N MET A 106 1.32 5.30 6.44
CA MET A 106 0.86 6.41 5.60
C MET A 106 0.54 5.89 4.20
N VAL A 107 -0.60 6.33 3.68
CA VAL A 107 -1.11 5.93 2.38
C VAL A 107 -0.91 7.06 1.38
N PHE A 108 -0.39 6.72 0.21
CA PHE A 108 -0.18 7.62 -0.91
C PHE A 108 -1.00 7.17 -2.11
N LYS A 109 -1.34 8.11 -2.98
CA LYS A 109 -1.91 7.84 -4.29
C LYS A 109 -0.89 8.20 -5.34
N ALA A 110 -0.63 7.29 -6.26
CA ALA A 110 0.24 7.55 -7.41
C ALA A 110 -0.55 7.43 -8.71
N VAL A 111 -0.34 8.37 -9.61
CA VAL A 111 -0.81 8.29 -10.99
C VAL A 111 0.44 8.15 -11.86
N ILE A 112 0.59 6.99 -12.47
CA ILE A 112 1.79 6.64 -13.21
C ILE A 112 1.61 6.99 -14.69
N ASN A 113 2.59 7.65 -15.26
CA ASN A 113 2.61 8.03 -16.67
C ASN A 113 3.55 7.14 -17.49
N LYS A 114 4.57 6.57 -16.84
CA LYS A 114 5.53 5.71 -17.54
C LYS A 114 6.04 4.62 -16.60
N LEU A 115 5.98 3.39 -17.08
CA LEU A 115 6.59 2.24 -16.42
C LEU A 115 7.88 1.86 -17.14
N GLY A 116 8.92 1.57 -16.35
CA GLY A 116 10.12 0.91 -16.82
C GLY A 116 10.05 -0.57 -16.52
N GLU A 117 11.18 -1.25 -16.63
CA GLU A 117 11.27 -2.65 -16.24
C GLU A 117 11.30 -2.76 -14.72
N ILE A 118 10.69 -3.84 -14.21
CA ILE A 118 10.81 -4.18 -12.80
C ILE A 118 12.25 -4.61 -12.57
N SER A 119 12.96 -3.90 -11.70
CA SER A 119 14.33 -4.24 -11.34
C SER A 119 14.36 -5.61 -10.62
N GLU A 120 15.54 -6.10 -10.27
CA GLU A 120 15.72 -7.33 -9.49
C GLU A 120 15.09 -7.16 -8.10
N SER A 121 13.78 -7.17 -8.06
CA SER A 121 13.00 -7.01 -6.84
C SER A 121 12.37 -8.35 -6.46
N GLU A 122 11.65 -8.34 -5.36
CA GLU A 122 10.88 -9.50 -4.91
C GLU A 122 9.61 -9.71 -5.75
N MET A 123 9.26 -8.75 -6.62
CA MET A 123 8.06 -8.80 -7.44
C MET A 123 8.30 -9.56 -8.75
N ALA A 124 7.34 -10.38 -9.12
CA ALA A 124 7.37 -11.15 -10.37
C ALA A 124 6.66 -10.44 -11.49
N GLU A 125 5.62 -9.67 -11.18
CA GLU A 125 4.73 -9.13 -12.18
C GLU A 125 3.97 -7.90 -11.64
N VAL A 126 3.67 -6.95 -12.53
CA VAL A 126 2.67 -5.91 -12.28
C VAL A 126 1.56 -6.08 -13.31
N ARG A 127 0.32 -5.79 -12.91
CA ARG A 127 -0.85 -5.93 -13.78
C ARG A 127 -1.87 -4.85 -13.51
N GLN A 128 -2.56 -4.43 -14.57
CA GLN A 128 -3.64 -3.47 -14.51
C GLN A 128 -4.96 -4.19 -14.28
N PHE A 129 -5.81 -3.60 -13.42
CA PHE A 129 -7.13 -4.13 -13.10
C PHE A 129 -8.17 -3.03 -13.23
N ASP A 130 -9.33 -3.35 -13.79
CA ASP A 130 -10.45 -2.41 -13.80
C ASP A 130 -11.02 -2.23 -12.40
N ASP A 131 -11.14 -3.32 -11.65
CA ASP A 131 -11.58 -3.36 -10.27
C ASP A 131 -10.63 -4.23 -9.46
N LEU A 132 -10.67 -4.13 -8.14
CA LEU A 132 -9.86 -4.97 -7.28
C LEU A 132 -10.19 -6.45 -7.50
N PRO A 133 -9.18 -7.33 -7.69
CA PRO A 133 -9.43 -8.75 -7.83
C PRO A 133 -9.79 -9.38 -6.48
N ASP A 134 -10.35 -10.60 -6.53
CA ASP A 134 -10.73 -11.34 -5.32
C ASP A 134 -9.50 -11.88 -4.56
N ASN A 135 -8.44 -12.22 -5.30
CA ASN A 135 -7.27 -12.84 -4.71
C ASN A 135 -6.21 -11.82 -4.27
N LEU A 136 -6.60 -10.96 -3.34
CA LEU A 136 -5.70 -9.98 -2.73
C LEU A 136 -4.85 -10.60 -1.63
N THR A 137 -3.61 -10.13 -1.51
CA THR A 137 -2.73 -10.52 -0.40
C THR A 137 -3.29 -10.05 0.94
N TYR A 138 -3.89 -8.84 0.95
CA TYR A 138 -4.45 -8.23 2.17
C TYR A 138 -5.92 -7.84 1.95
N PRO A 139 -6.82 -8.82 1.94
CA PRO A 139 -8.24 -8.56 1.63
C PRO A 139 -8.96 -7.73 2.70
N GLU A 140 -8.46 -7.68 3.93
CA GLU A 140 -9.04 -6.87 4.99
C GLU A 140 -8.57 -5.41 4.96
N ILE A 141 -7.50 -5.11 4.22
CA ILE A 141 -6.90 -3.78 4.20
C ILE A 141 -7.09 -3.07 2.88
N THR A 142 -6.69 -3.69 1.78
CA THR A 142 -6.66 -3.04 0.46
C THR A 142 -8.01 -2.43 0.06
N PRO A 143 -9.14 -3.15 0.15
CA PRO A 143 -10.43 -2.54 -0.20
C PRO A 143 -10.82 -1.36 0.70
N VAL A 144 -10.48 -1.43 1.98
CA VAL A 144 -10.77 -0.35 2.94
C VAL A 144 -10.05 0.95 2.50
N LEU A 145 -8.79 0.85 2.09
CA LEU A 145 -7.99 2.00 1.68
C LEU A 145 -8.51 2.61 0.36
N PHE A 146 -8.83 1.78 -0.64
CA PHE A 146 -9.39 2.27 -1.90
C PHE A 146 -10.76 2.92 -1.68
N ASN A 147 -11.61 2.35 -0.84
CA ASN A 147 -12.92 2.93 -0.52
C ASN A 147 -12.78 4.25 0.23
N TYR A 148 -11.86 4.34 1.17
CA TYR A 148 -11.61 5.58 1.89
C TYR A 148 -11.13 6.68 0.95
N MET A 149 -10.21 6.37 0.06
CA MET A 149 -9.70 7.32 -0.94
C MET A 149 -10.81 7.82 -1.86
N ALA A 150 -11.70 6.94 -2.31
CA ALA A 150 -12.82 7.31 -3.16
C ALA A 150 -13.77 8.31 -2.45
N ARG A 151 -14.05 8.08 -1.16
CA ARG A 151 -14.88 9.00 -0.36
C ARG A 151 -14.25 10.38 -0.22
N ILE A 152 -12.95 10.43 0.08
CA ILE A 152 -12.23 11.72 0.20
C ILE A 152 -12.30 12.49 -1.11
N CYS A 153 -12.07 11.84 -2.24
CA CYS A 153 -12.11 12.48 -3.55
C CYS A 153 -13.51 13.04 -3.87
N ASP A 154 -14.57 12.38 -3.44
CA ASP A 154 -15.92 12.83 -3.65
C ASP A 154 -16.28 14.03 -2.75
N GLU A 155 -15.77 14.07 -1.53
CA GLU A 155 -16.00 15.17 -0.58
C GLU A 155 -15.31 16.47 -0.99
N VAL A 156 -14.23 16.39 -1.76
CA VAL A 156 -13.41 17.54 -2.17
C VAL A 156 -13.90 18.18 -3.48
N ARG A 157 -14.87 17.58 -4.14
CA ARG A 157 -15.44 18.11 -5.40
C ARG A 157 -16.40 19.27 -5.16
#